data_163f9b3e31a4342eb3f066d346ee8448
#
_entry.id   163f9b3e31a4342eb3f066d346ee8448
#
_cell.length_a   1.000
_cell.length_b   1.000
_cell.length_c   1.000
_cell.angle_alpha   90.00
_cell.angle_beta   90.00
_cell.angle_gamma   90.00
#
_symmetry.space_group_name_H-M   'P 1'
#
loop_
_entity.id
_entity.type
_entity.pdbx_description
1 polymer ?
#
loop_
_entity_poly.entity_id
_entity_poly.type
_entity_poly.pdbx_seq_one_letter_code
_entity_poly.pdbx_strand_id
1 'polypeptide(L)'
;MEAIPMIKKDAQREFRALIPRFIAVVTRETYPLTLPTMEHILEKSAVKRVAAAMDELSIQGPITVLGDSARTAQDAASALGIEVGQIASSLIFKTPDEKVLLIITSGRHRVDTNLVARTLGYEELLRVDAAFVKDFSGFSIGGVSPIGWMKKADITLIDQALNDYPVIWAAAGHPHGVFPTSFAELIAATSATPAKVGE
;
A
#
# COMPACT_ATOMS: atom_id res chain seq x y z
N MET A 1 -18.11 -22.01 10.67
CA MET A 1 -18.25 -20.82 9.78
C MET A 1 -18.61 -19.67 10.69
N GLU A 2 -17.59 -19.08 11.36
CA GLU A 2 -17.76 -17.95 12.28
C GLU A 2 -17.81 -16.65 11.49
N ALA A 3 -18.82 -15.83 11.79
CA ALA A 3 -19.04 -14.54 11.16
C ALA A 3 -17.96 -13.55 11.59
N ILE A 4 -17.31 -12.91 10.62
CA ILE A 4 -16.39 -11.78 10.82
C ILE A 4 -17.16 -10.68 11.56
N PRO A 5 -16.68 -10.16 12.70
CA PRO A 5 -17.38 -9.12 13.43
C PRO A 5 -17.45 -7.84 12.59
N MET A 6 -18.68 -7.36 12.36
CA MET A 6 -18.98 -6.09 11.71
C MET A 6 -18.30 -4.94 12.49
N ILE A 7 -17.29 -4.32 11.88
CA ILE A 7 -16.65 -3.10 12.43
C ILE A 7 -17.73 -2.04 12.61
N LYS A 8 -17.88 -1.55 13.83
CA LYS A 8 -18.89 -0.57 14.19
C LYS A 8 -18.78 0.67 13.31
N LYS A 9 -19.88 1.11 12.71
CA LYS A 9 -19.99 2.32 11.87
C LYS A 9 -19.45 3.59 12.54
N ASP A 10 -19.34 3.61 13.84
CA ASP A 10 -18.83 4.73 14.62
C ASP A 10 -17.30 4.92 14.48
N ALA A 11 -16.51 3.83 14.39
CA ALA A 11 -15.07 3.91 14.16
C ALA A 11 -14.72 4.50 12.79
N GLN A 12 -15.54 4.23 11.77
CA GLN A 12 -15.36 4.83 10.44
C GLN A 12 -15.72 6.32 10.40
N ARG A 13 -16.62 6.77 11.28
CA ARG A 13 -17.02 8.19 11.37
C ARG A 13 -15.96 9.03 12.09
N GLU A 14 -15.34 8.49 13.14
CA GLU A 14 -14.21 9.14 13.82
C GLU A 14 -12.96 9.19 12.95
N PHE A 15 -12.71 8.15 12.15
CA PHE A 15 -11.66 8.12 11.13
C PHE A 15 -11.78 9.27 10.11
N ARG A 16 -13.00 9.52 9.60
CA ARG A 16 -13.26 10.62 8.66
C ARG A 16 -13.00 12.01 9.26
N ALA A 17 -13.10 12.17 10.57
CA ALA A 17 -12.85 13.44 11.25
C ALA A 17 -11.37 13.71 11.55
N LEU A 18 -10.52 12.66 11.59
CA LEU A 18 -9.09 12.75 11.91
C LEU A 18 -8.21 13.06 10.68
N ILE A 19 -8.60 12.60 9.48
CA ILE A 19 -7.83 12.79 8.26
C ILE A 19 -7.55 14.29 7.94
N PRO A 20 -8.53 15.21 7.99
CA PRO A 20 -8.26 16.62 7.69
C PRO A 20 -7.33 17.32 8.67
N ARG A 21 -7.29 16.89 9.93
CA ARG A 21 -6.44 17.50 10.97
C ARG A 21 -4.99 17.05 10.88
N PHE A 22 -4.73 15.80 10.49
CA PHE A 22 -3.37 15.28 10.34
C PHE A 22 -2.67 15.79 9.09
N ILE A 23 -3.39 15.97 7.99
CA ILE A 23 -2.82 16.43 6.70
C ILE A 23 -2.37 17.87 6.78
N ALA A 24 -3.06 18.73 7.54
CA ALA A 24 -2.68 20.16 7.69
C ALA A 24 -1.35 20.35 8.43
N VAL A 25 -0.87 19.37 9.21
CA VAL A 25 0.37 19.46 9.98
C VAL A 25 1.58 19.04 9.14
N VAL A 26 1.43 18.08 8.23
CA VAL A 26 2.54 17.55 7.41
C VAL A 26 2.89 18.45 6.22
N THR A 27 1.97 19.31 5.78
CA THR A 27 2.12 20.08 4.53
C THR A 27 2.80 21.46 4.70
N ARG A 28 3.03 21.99 5.90
CA ARG A 28 3.44 23.39 6.04
C ARG A 28 4.77 23.69 6.75
N GLU A 29 5.35 22.82 7.53
CA GLU A 29 6.48 23.24 8.38
C GLU A 29 7.77 22.39 8.36
N THR A 30 7.85 21.24 7.63
CA THR A 30 9.00 20.33 7.82
C THR A 30 9.78 19.96 6.55
N TYR A 31 9.32 20.25 5.33
CA TYR A 31 10.06 19.86 4.11
C TYR A 31 9.99 20.94 3.01
N PRO A 32 11.13 21.26 2.37
CA PRO A 32 11.21 22.26 1.32
C PRO A 32 10.86 21.70 -0.08
N LEU A 33 9.83 20.87 -0.20
CA LEU A 33 9.28 20.59 -1.52
C LEU A 33 8.52 21.82 -1.99
N THR A 34 8.95 22.38 -3.10
CA THR A 34 8.25 23.49 -3.73
C THR A 34 6.91 23.01 -4.28
N LEU A 35 5.86 23.82 -4.25
CA LEU A 35 4.55 23.52 -4.85
C LEU A 35 4.66 22.91 -6.26
N PRO A 36 5.53 23.40 -7.17
CA PRO A 36 5.73 22.80 -8.50
C PRO A 36 6.19 21.33 -8.47
N THR A 37 6.99 20.91 -7.48
CA THR A 37 7.47 19.53 -7.37
C THR A 37 6.36 18.60 -6.91
N MET A 38 5.51 19.03 -5.98
CA MET A 38 4.34 18.27 -5.52
C MET A 38 3.32 18.11 -6.64
N GLU A 39 2.97 19.19 -7.35
CA GLU A 39 2.07 19.17 -8.50
C GLU A 39 2.58 18.22 -9.58
N HIS A 40 3.88 18.25 -9.89
CA HIS A 40 4.49 17.37 -10.87
C HIS A 40 4.34 15.89 -10.52
N ILE A 41 4.42 15.51 -9.24
CA ILE A 41 4.22 14.12 -8.79
C ILE A 41 2.76 13.70 -8.98
N LEU A 42 1.80 14.54 -8.59
CA LEU A 42 0.37 14.26 -8.73
C LEU A 42 -0.07 14.14 -10.20
N GLU A 43 0.63 14.81 -11.12
CA GLU A 43 0.38 14.75 -12.56
C GLU A 43 0.91 13.47 -13.24
N LYS A 44 1.73 12.64 -12.57
CA LYS A 44 2.24 11.37 -13.13
C LYS A 44 1.08 10.42 -13.44
N SER A 45 1.13 9.80 -14.62
CA SER A 45 0.08 8.87 -15.08
C SER A 45 -0.18 7.72 -14.10
N ALA A 46 0.86 7.22 -13.45
CA ALA A 46 0.75 6.17 -12.44
C ALA A 46 -0.03 6.65 -11.20
N VAL A 47 0.22 7.88 -10.74
CA VAL A 47 -0.49 8.48 -9.61
C VAL A 47 -1.95 8.77 -9.95
N LYS A 48 -2.21 9.30 -11.15
CA LYS A 48 -3.58 9.51 -11.66
C LYS A 48 -4.39 8.21 -11.75
N ARG A 49 -3.75 7.09 -12.12
CA ARG A 49 -4.43 5.78 -12.13
C ARG A 49 -4.81 5.33 -10.71
N VAL A 50 -3.93 5.56 -9.73
CA VAL A 50 -4.24 5.25 -8.34
C VAL A 50 -5.38 6.15 -7.84
N ALA A 51 -5.35 7.44 -8.13
CA ALA A 51 -6.43 8.37 -7.76
C ALA A 51 -7.78 7.93 -8.35
N ALA A 52 -7.82 7.57 -9.64
CA ALA A 52 -9.02 7.04 -10.28
C ALA A 52 -9.51 5.73 -9.63
N ALA A 53 -8.59 4.82 -9.29
CA ALA A 53 -8.94 3.58 -8.59
C ALA A 53 -9.45 3.84 -7.17
N MET A 54 -8.92 4.83 -6.45
CA MET A 54 -9.42 5.24 -5.13
C MET A 54 -10.88 5.72 -5.25
N ASP A 55 -11.18 6.56 -6.25
CA ASP A 55 -12.53 7.07 -6.49
C ASP A 55 -13.51 5.92 -6.81
N GLU A 56 -13.15 5.02 -7.72
CA GLU A 56 -13.96 3.85 -8.09
C GLU A 56 -14.24 2.92 -6.90
N LEU A 57 -13.24 2.73 -6.03
CA LEU A 57 -13.31 1.86 -4.85
C LEU A 57 -13.84 2.57 -3.61
N SER A 58 -14.18 3.85 -3.72
CA SER A 58 -14.64 4.70 -2.61
C SER A 58 -13.65 4.77 -1.43
N ILE A 59 -12.34 4.63 -1.69
CA ILE A 59 -11.27 4.82 -0.70
C ILE A 59 -11.11 6.32 -0.47
N GLN A 60 -11.33 6.75 0.76
CA GLN A 60 -11.35 8.16 1.13
C GLN A 60 -9.97 8.66 1.57
N GLY A 61 -9.70 9.93 1.26
CA GLY A 61 -8.48 10.64 1.67
C GLY A 61 -7.66 11.10 0.47
N PRO A 62 -6.82 12.12 0.65
CA PRO A 62 -5.97 12.63 -0.42
C PRO A 62 -4.73 11.77 -0.60
N ILE A 63 -4.18 11.78 -1.82
CA ILE A 63 -2.80 11.35 -2.04
C ILE A 63 -1.88 12.42 -1.44
N THR A 64 -1.02 12.00 -0.52
CA THR A 64 -0.04 12.85 0.16
C THR A 64 1.33 12.66 -0.48
N VAL A 65 2.00 13.76 -0.82
CA VAL A 65 3.37 13.73 -1.35
C VAL A 65 4.36 13.91 -0.21
N LEU A 66 5.25 12.93 -0.04
CA LEU A 66 6.30 12.91 0.97
C LEU A 66 7.60 13.55 0.44
N GLY A 67 8.44 14.04 1.34
CA GLY A 67 9.73 14.62 1.01
C GLY A 67 10.75 13.61 0.45
N ASP A 68 11.91 14.10 0.04
CA ASP A 68 12.95 13.29 -0.63
C ASP A 68 13.55 12.15 0.22
N SER A 69 13.38 12.20 1.54
CA SER A 69 13.84 11.16 2.46
C SER A 69 12.96 9.89 2.49
N ALA A 70 11.75 9.91 1.91
CA ALA A 70 10.77 8.84 2.04
C ALA A 70 11.00 7.70 1.02
N ARG A 71 12.17 7.06 1.05
CA ARG A 71 12.53 5.94 0.14
C ARG A 71 12.25 4.57 0.71
N THR A 72 12.18 4.45 2.02
CA THR A 72 11.88 3.20 2.73
C THR A 72 10.57 3.32 3.51
N ALA A 73 10.01 2.19 3.97
CA ALA A 73 8.86 2.20 4.86
C ALA A 73 9.15 3.00 6.14
N GLN A 74 10.37 2.91 6.69
CA GLN A 74 10.78 3.68 7.86
C GLN A 74 10.80 5.18 7.58
N ASP A 75 11.35 5.61 6.43
CA ASP A 75 11.37 7.03 6.05
C ASP A 75 9.95 7.57 5.86
N ALA A 76 9.10 6.81 5.17
CA ALA A 76 7.69 7.17 4.97
C ALA A 76 6.94 7.31 6.30
N ALA A 77 7.12 6.36 7.23
CA ALA A 77 6.51 6.40 8.55
C ALA A 77 6.99 7.63 9.35
N SER A 78 8.30 7.91 9.31
CA SER A 78 8.89 9.09 9.97
C SER A 78 8.33 10.39 9.40
N ALA A 79 8.20 10.49 8.07
CA ALA A 79 7.64 11.66 7.39
C ALA A 79 6.15 11.88 7.72
N LEU A 80 5.40 10.79 7.94
CA LEU A 80 3.98 10.83 8.32
C LEU A 80 3.77 10.98 9.83
N GLY A 81 4.80 10.80 10.66
CA GLY A 81 4.68 10.80 12.11
C GLY A 81 3.90 9.61 12.67
N ILE A 82 4.03 8.44 12.05
CA ILE A 82 3.30 7.20 12.37
C ILE A 82 4.26 6.05 12.66
N GLU A 83 3.72 4.92 13.11
CA GLU A 83 4.50 3.69 13.26
C GLU A 83 4.83 3.06 11.90
N VAL A 84 6.04 2.47 11.77
CA VAL A 84 6.45 1.79 10.54
C VAL A 84 5.51 0.64 10.17
N GLY A 85 4.88 0.01 11.16
CA GLY A 85 3.88 -1.04 10.97
C GLY A 85 2.64 -0.61 10.21
N GLN A 86 2.33 0.69 10.18
CA GLN A 86 1.21 1.26 9.43
C GLN A 86 1.49 1.41 7.93
N ILE A 87 2.72 1.23 7.48
CA ILE A 87 3.07 1.28 6.05
C ILE A 87 2.74 -0.05 5.39
N ALA A 88 1.84 -0.04 4.43
CA ALA A 88 1.45 -1.19 3.61
C ALA A 88 2.31 -1.20 2.33
N SER A 89 3.38 -1.99 2.35
CA SER A 89 4.33 -2.13 1.23
C SER A 89 3.86 -3.22 0.26
N SER A 90 3.82 -2.92 -1.04
CA SER A 90 3.46 -3.87 -2.09
C SER A 90 4.70 -4.52 -2.70
N LEU A 91 4.82 -5.84 -2.58
CA LEU A 91 5.89 -6.64 -3.15
C LEU A 91 5.35 -7.62 -4.18
N ILE A 92 6.05 -7.78 -5.30
CA ILE A 92 5.64 -8.64 -6.40
C ILE A 92 6.60 -9.83 -6.52
N PHE A 93 6.01 -11.01 -6.64
CA PHE A 93 6.69 -12.27 -6.91
C PHE A 93 5.97 -13.03 -8.02
N LYS A 94 6.57 -14.11 -8.50
CA LYS A 94 5.91 -15.14 -9.29
C LYS A 94 5.94 -16.47 -8.55
N THR A 95 4.97 -17.29 -8.86
CA THR A 95 4.97 -18.70 -8.50
C THR A 95 5.66 -19.53 -9.58
N PRO A 96 6.09 -20.78 -9.32
CA PRO A 96 6.70 -21.65 -10.35
C PRO A 96 5.82 -21.90 -11.58
N ASP A 97 4.49 -21.82 -11.43
CA ASP A 97 3.51 -21.91 -12.53
C ASP A 97 3.18 -20.53 -13.15
N GLU A 98 4.10 -19.57 -13.02
CA GLU A 98 4.10 -18.24 -13.66
C GLU A 98 2.96 -17.29 -13.21
N LYS A 99 2.19 -17.61 -12.18
CA LYS A 99 1.19 -16.69 -11.62
C LYS A 99 1.86 -15.53 -10.92
N VAL A 100 1.28 -14.34 -11.08
CA VAL A 100 1.77 -13.12 -10.41
C VAL A 100 1.15 -13.01 -9.02
N LEU A 101 2.01 -12.92 -8.02
CA LEU A 101 1.66 -12.78 -6.61
C LEU A 101 1.98 -11.37 -6.12
N LEU A 102 0.96 -10.67 -5.62
CA LEU A 102 1.12 -9.45 -4.84
C LEU A 102 1.07 -9.79 -3.35
N ILE A 103 2.07 -9.34 -2.61
CA ILE A 103 2.09 -9.38 -1.14
C ILE A 103 2.04 -7.94 -0.62
N ILE A 104 1.00 -7.61 0.12
CA ILE A 104 0.87 -6.34 0.84
C ILE A 104 1.33 -6.58 2.27
N THR A 105 2.55 -6.16 2.60
CA THR A 105 3.19 -6.43 3.90
C THR A 105 3.27 -5.18 4.78
N SER A 106 3.17 -5.36 6.10
CA SER A 106 3.45 -4.31 7.07
C SER A 106 4.93 -3.91 7.01
N GLY A 107 5.21 -2.61 7.10
CA GLY A 107 6.58 -2.08 7.12
C GLY A 107 7.42 -2.56 8.31
N ARG A 108 6.80 -3.13 9.35
CA ARG A 108 7.50 -3.74 10.49
C ARG A 108 7.98 -5.18 10.21
N HIS A 109 7.47 -5.82 9.14
CA HIS A 109 7.79 -7.20 8.79
C HIS A 109 8.67 -7.28 7.54
N ARG A 110 9.45 -8.36 7.49
CA ARG A 110 10.10 -8.81 6.26
C ARG A 110 9.38 -10.05 5.74
N VAL A 111 9.07 -10.06 4.45
CA VAL A 111 8.43 -11.23 3.83
C VAL A 111 9.36 -12.43 3.89
N ASP A 112 8.92 -13.51 4.52
CA ASP A 112 9.52 -14.84 4.44
C ASP A 112 8.95 -15.57 3.21
N THR A 113 9.72 -15.54 2.12
CA THR A 113 9.31 -16.16 0.85
C THR A 113 9.11 -17.67 0.96
N ASN A 114 9.84 -18.36 1.85
CA ASN A 114 9.68 -19.79 2.07
C ASN A 114 8.38 -20.09 2.83
N LEU A 115 8.04 -19.26 3.84
CA LEU A 115 6.76 -19.37 4.55
C LEU A 115 5.59 -19.17 3.58
N VAL A 116 5.63 -18.11 2.78
CA VAL A 116 4.57 -17.79 1.83
C VAL A 116 4.45 -18.86 0.75
N ALA A 117 5.56 -19.36 0.19
CA ALA A 117 5.55 -20.45 -0.77
C ALA A 117 4.81 -21.67 -0.22
N ARG A 118 5.21 -22.14 0.97
CA ARG A 118 4.55 -23.29 1.64
C ARG A 118 3.07 -23.05 1.88
N THR A 119 2.69 -21.85 2.31
CA THR A 119 1.28 -21.48 2.55
C THR A 119 0.44 -21.59 1.27
N LEU A 120 1.04 -21.29 0.12
CA LEU A 120 0.40 -21.38 -1.19
C LEU A 120 0.53 -22.76 -1.86
N GLY A 121 1.27 -23.70 -1.25
CA GLY A 121 1.49 -25.03 -1.80
C GLY A 121 2.60 -25.11 -2.85
N TYR A 122 3.55 -24.16 -2.83
CA TYR A 122 4.71 -24.14 -3.71
C TYR A 122 6.01 -24.41 -2.93
N GLU A 123 7.05 -24.83 -3.65
CA GLU A 123 8.40 -25.04 -3.07
C GLU A 123 9.12 -23.71 -2.85
N GLU A 124 8.95 -22.76 -3.80
CA GLU A 124 9.61 -21.46 -3.75
C GLU A 124 8.77 -20.36 -4.39
N LEU A 125 9.14 -19.10 -4.15
CA LEU A 125 8.68 -17.94 -4.90
C LEU A 125 9.80 -17.37 -5.75
N LEU A 126 9.50 -17.01 -7.00
CA LEU A 126 10.44 -16.43 -7.93
C LEU A 126 10.44 -14.90 -7.81
N ARG A 127 11.64 -14.32 -7.76
CA ARG A 127 11.80 -12.86 -7.79
C ARG A 127 11.55 -12.35 -9.21
N VAL A 128 11.00 -11.15 -9.30
CA VAL A 128 10.82 -10.44 -10.57
C VAL A 128 11.74 -9.21 -10.62
N ASP A 129 12.13 -8.81 -11.81
CA ASP A 129 12.94 -7.62 -12.02
C ASP A 129 12.09 -6.34 -12.15
N ALA A 130 12.77 -5.19 -12.20
CA ALA A 130 12.11 -3.89 -12.28
C ALA A 130 11.35 -3.69 -13.60
N ALA A 131 11.81 -4.30 -14.70
CA ALA A 131 11.15 -4.22 -16.00
C ALA A 131 9.81 -4.96 -15.95
N PHE A 132 9.80 -6.19 -15.42
CA PHE A 132 8.58 -6.95 -15.21
C PHE A 132 7.57 -6.20 -14.32
N VAL A 133 8.03 -5.67 -13.17
CA VAL A 133 7.17 -4.88 -12.27
C VAL A 133 6.51 -3.74 -13.04
N LYS A 134 7.30 -3.00 -13.84
CA LYS A 134 6.82 -1.85 -14.60
C LYS A 134 5.80 -2.25 -15.68
N ASP A 135 6.10 -3.30 -16.44
CA ASP A 135 5.27 -3.73 -17.58
C ASP A 135 3.97 -4.41 -17.11
N PHE A 136 4.00 -5.07 -15.98
CA PHE A 136 2.83 -5.76 -15.45
C PHE A 136 1.93 -4.84 -14.65
N SER A 137 2.47 -4.16 -13.65
CA SER A 137 1.69 -3.31 -12.74
C SER A 137 1.49 -1.87 -13.25
N GLY A 138 2.40 -1.39 -14.10
CA GLY A 138 2.48 0.01 -14.52
C GLY A 138 3.18 0.92 -13.51
N PHE A 139 3.77 0.36 -12.44
CA PHE A 139 4.46 1.08 -11.38
C PHE A 139 5.96 0.81 -11.39
N SER A 140 6.74 1.74 -10.87
CA SER A 140 8.17 1.53 -10.60
C SER A 140 8.38 1.03 -9.18
N ILE A 141 9.45 0.23 -8.96
CA ILE A 141 9.86 -0.21 -7.63
C ILE A 141 9.97 1.00 -6.68
N GLY A 142 9.50 0.84 -5.45
CA GLY A 142 9.38 1.91 -4.45
C GLY A 142 8.06 2.67 -4.49
N GLY A 143 7.30 2.62 -5.60
CA GLY A 143 5.99 3.26 -5.75
C GLY A 143 4.87 2.31 -6.17
N VAL A 144 5.03 1.00 -5.97
CA VAL A 144 4.01 0.01 -6.32
C VAL A 144 2.81 0.18 -5.40
N SER A 145 1.70 0.62 -5.96
CA SER A 145 0.42 0.72 -5.26
C SER A 145 -0.24 -0.65 -5.17
N PRO A 146 -1.04 -0.96 -4.12
CA PRO A 146 -1.86 -2.17 -4.10
C PRO A 146 -3.04 -2.12 -5.08
N ILE A 147 -3.43 -0.94 -5.56
CA ILE A 147 -4.57 -0.70 -6.46
C ILE A 147 -4.13 0.06 -7.72
N GLY A 148 -4.99 0.13 -8.73
CA GLY A 148 -4.72 0.87 -9.98
C GLY A 148 -3.70 0.19 -10.90
N TRP A 149 -3.58 -1.13 -10.86
CA TRP A 149 -2.68 -1.92 -11.70
C TRP A 149 -3.15 -1.99 -13.16
N MET A 150 -2.20 -2.05 -14.09
CA MET A 150 -2.51 -2.25 -15.52
C MET A 150 -3.02 -3.68 -15.80
N LYS A 151 -2.47 -4.68 -15.11
CA LYS A 151 -2.91 -6.08 -15.17
C LYS A 151 -3.10 -6.57 -13.74
N LYS A 152 -4.20 -7.27 -13.47
CA LYS A 152 -4.51 -7.78 -12.13
C LYS A 152 -3.54 -8.90 -11.74
N ALA A 153 -3.07 -8.91 -10.50
CA ALA A 153 -2.34 -10.04 -9.93
C ALA A 153 -3.25 -11.26 -9.82
N ASP A 154 -2.70 -12.46 -10.03
CA ASP A 154 -3.44 -13.72 -9.93
C ASP A 154 -3.75 -14.08 -8.48
N ILE A 155 -2.81 -13.77 -7.59
CA ILE A 155 -2.91 -14.03 -6.15
C ILE A 155 -2.54 -12.74 -5.42
N THR A 156 -3.33 -12.37 -4.42
CA THR A 156 -3.00 -11.26 -3.53
C THR A 156 -3.08 -11.71 -2.07
N LEU A 157 -2.01 -11.51 -1.33
CA LEU A 157 -1.95 -11.70 0.11
C LEU A 157 -1.80 -10.37 0.81
N ILE A 158 -2.41 -10.25 1.99
CA ILE A 158 -2.24 -9.09 2.87
C ILE A 158 -1.80 -9.57 4.25
N ASP A 159 -0.75 -8.93 4.76
CA ASP A 159 -0.20 -9.20 6.08
C ASP A 159 -1.23 -8.90 7.17
N GLN A 160 -1.54 -9.91 7.98
CA GLN A 160 -2.48 -9.78 9.11
C GLN A 160 -2.07 -8.69 10.11
N ALA A 161 -0.77 -8.39 10.23
CA ALA A 161 -0.24 -7.35 11.11
C ALA A 161 -0.75 -5.94 10.76
N LEU A 162 -1.17 -5.70 9.53
CA LEU A 162 -1.79 -4.42 9.12
C LEU A 162 -3.15 -4.20 9.79
N ASN A 163 -3.82 -5.26 10.25
CA ASN A 163 -5.10 -5.16 10.98
C ASN A 163 -4.97 -4.62 12.40
N ASP A 164 -3.74 -4.51 12.93
CA ASP A 164 -3.49 -3.92 14.24
C ASP A 164 -3.71 -2.39 14.25
N TYR A 165 -3.82 -1.79 13.08
CA TYR A 165 -3.90 -0.34 12.90
C TYR A 165 -5.23 0.07 12.25
N PRO A 166 -5.93 1.08 12.81
CA PRO A 166 -7.17 1.61 12.21
C PRO A 166 -6.93 2.31 10.87
N VAL A 167 -5.71 2.86 10.69
CA VAL A 167 -5.26 3.53 9.47
C VAL A 167 -3.92 2.98 9.06
N ILE A 168 -3.81 2.58 7.79
CA ILE A 168 -2.56 2.19 7.15
C ILE A 168 -2.33 3.07 5.92
N TRP A 169 -1.09 3.14 5.46
CA TRP A 169 -0.69 3.97 4.34
C TRP A 169 -0.04 3.15 3.25
N ALA A 170 -0.54 3.28 2.02
CA ALA A 170 -0.04 2.55 0.86
C ALA A 170 0.54 3.50 -0.19
N ALA A 171 1.47 2.99 -1.03
CA ALA A 171 2.05 3.77 -2.11
C ALA A 171 1.00 4.13 -3.17
N ALA A 172 1.08 5.37 -3.66
CA ALA A 172 0.16 5.95 -4.64
C ALA A 172 0.74 5.99 -6.08
N GLY A 173 1.52 5.00 -6.47
CA GLY A 173 2.08 4.93 -7.83
C GLY A 173 3.38 5.69 -8.04
N HIS A 174 3.92 6.32 -7.01
CA HIS A 174 5.21 7.04 -7.00
C HIS A 174 5.91 6.83 -5.65
N PRO A 175 7.26 6.75 -5.59
CA PRO A 175 8.00 6.56 -4.34
C PRO A 175 7.71 7.61 -3.26
N HIS A 176 7.31 8.81 -3.65
CA HIS A 176 6.96 9.91 -2.76
C HIS A 176 5.45 10.10 -2.58
N GLY A 177 4.62 9.30 -3.23
CA GLY A 177 3.16 9.40 -3.14
C GLY A 177 2.58 8.28 -2.28
N VAL A 178 1.77 8.64 -1.27
CA VAL A 178 1.08 7.68 -0.40
C VAL A 178 -0.37 8.09 -0.21
N PHE A 179 -1.24 7.14 0.13
CA PHE A 179 -2.63 7.41 0.48
C PHE A 179 -3.05 6.64 1.72
N PRO A 180 -3.94 7.20 2.56
CA PRO A 180 -4.46 6.52 3.72
C PRO A 180 -5.55 5.53 3.32
N THR A 181 -5.59 4.40 3.99
CA THR A 181 -6.61 3.36 3.81
C THR A 181 -6.72 2.51 5.08
N SER A 182 -7.49 1.45 5.03
CA SER A 182 -7.59 0.47 6.11
C SER A 182 -7.35 -0.95 5.60
N PHE A 183 -7.07 -1.87 6.52
CA PHE A 183 -6.93 -3.28 6.21
C PHE A 183 -8.17 -3.83 5.47
N ALA A 184 -9.37 -3.48 5.94
CA ALA A 184 -10.62 -3.93 5.35
C ALA A 184 -10.85 -3.35 3.94
N GLU A 185 -10.53 -2.07 3.72
CA GLU A 185 -10.62 -1.45 2.39
C GLU A 185 -9.67 -2.09 1.39
N LEU A 186 -8.42 -2.41 1.79
CA LEU A 186 -7.49 -3.10 0.90
C LEU A 186 -7.94 -4.53 0.56
N ILE A 187 -8.51 -5.27 1.51
CA ILE A 187 -9.11 -6.58 1.22
C ILE A 187 -10.24 -6.44 0.19
N ALA A 188 -11.16 -5.51 0.42
CA ALA A 188 -12.28 -5.27 -0.49
C ALA A 188 -11.81 -4.86 -1.89
N ALA A 189 -10.81 -3.98 -1.97
CA ALA A 189 -10.28 -3.43 -3.21
C ALA A 189 -9.49 -4.45 -4.04
N THR A 190 -8.74 -5.34 -3.39
CA THR A 190 -7.78 -6.24 -4.04
C THR A 190 -8.20 -7.71 -4.03
N SER A 191 -9.26 -8.06 -3.30
CA SER A 191 -9.65 -9.44 -2.98
C SER A 191 -8.51 -10.21 -2.30
N ALA A 192 -7.69 -9.51 -1.50
CA ALA A 192 -6.54 -10.09 -0.83
C ALA A 192 -6.95 -11.08 0.25
N THR A 193 -6.21 -12.18 0.36
CA THR A 193 -6.34 -13.14 1.45
C THR A 193 -5.43 -12.74 2.61
N PRO A 194 -5.96 -12.53 3.84
CA PRO A 194 -5.14 -12.30 5.02
C PRO A 194 -4.22 -13.49 5.31
N ALA A 195 -2.93 -13.22 5.53
CA ALA A 195 -1.94 -14.25 5.80
C ALA A 195 -0.84 -13.74 6.73
N LYS A 196 -0.17 -14.66 7.46
CA LYS A 196 1.15 -14.38 8.03
C LYS A 196 2.16 -14.45 6.89
N VAL A 197 2.83 -13.34 6.58
CA VAL A 197 3.78 -13.25 5.46
C VAL A 197 5.24 -13.17 5.90
N GLY A 198 5.50 -12.99 7.20
CA GLY A 198 6.84 -12.87 7.78
C GLY A 198 6.81 -12.39 9.22
N GLU A 199 7.97 -11.89 9.67
CA GLU A 199 8.21 -11.29 11.00
C GLU A 199 9.07 -10.04 10.86
#